data_a3a38a94deabe38b75ddb05a6af9ee0d
#
_entry.id   a3a38a94deabe38b75ddb05a6af9ee0d
#
_cell.length_a   1.000
_cell.length_b   1.000
_cell.length_c   1.000
_cell.angle_alpha   90.00
_cell.angle_beta   90.00
_cell.angle_gamma   90.00
#
_symmetry.space_group_name_H-M   'P 1'
#
loop_
_entity.id
_entity.type
_entity.pdbx_description
1 polymer ?
#
loop_
_entity_poly.entity_id
_entity_poly.type
_entity_poly.pdbx_seq_one_letter_code
_entity_poly.pdbx_strand_id
1 'polypeptide(L)'
;MSMYRRYNYRAYPTRGQREALSRLYGACRYAYNWTLDQRELMRRRHGRMQSYTQLSGMFTQWKTNPGMEWLLAVSSTPLQQSIRHADVAYRNFLRLYKAGRTHIVTNRRTGKRHRTGVPRYKSRRDGEQSAEFTKSARFKVGHADGCKWAFLTLPKIGQIKLRWTRNLPSTPNTVNIMRHADGSYEASFT
;
A
#
# COMPACT_ATOMS: atom_id res chain seq x y z
N MET A 1 -6.66 -11.16 -23.66
CA MET A 1 -6.77 -10.30 -22.47
C MET A 1 -6.55 -11.16 -21.23
N SER A 2 -5.52 -10.90 -20.45
CA SER A 2 -5.29 -11.60 -19.18
C SER A 2 -6.29 -11.08 -18.15
N MET A 3 -7.22 -11.93 -17.72
CA MET A 3 -8.23 -11.57 -16.73
C MET A 3 -7.64 -11.78 -15.33
N TYR A 4 -7.28 -10.70 -14.64
CA TYR A 4 -6.86 -10.76 -13.24
C TYR A 4 -8.08 -10.97 -12.35
N ARG A 5 -8.16 -12.12 -11.67
CA ARG A 5 -9.18 -12.41 -10.68
C ARG A 5 -8.63 -12.15 -9.28
N ARG A 6 -9.45 -11.54 -8.42
CA ARG A 6 -9.16 -11.36 -7.00
C ARG A 6 -9.88 -12.41 -6.18
N TYR A 7 -9.17 -12.96 -5.21
CA TYR A 7 -9.67 -13.94 -4.27
C TYR A 7 -9.55 -13.39 -2.87
N ASN A 8 -10.67 -13.05 -2.26
CA ASN A 8 -10.74 -12.40 -0.97
C ASN A 8 -11.10 -13.41 0.12
N TYR A 9 -10.37 -13.38 1.23
CA TYR A 9 -10.54 -14.25 2.39
C TYR A 9 -10.54 -13.42 3.66
N ARG A 10 -11.50 -13.67 4.55
CA ARG A 10 -11.50 -13.05 5.87
C ARG A 10 -10.28 -13.51 6.66
N ALA A 11 -9.58 -12.56 7.25
CA ALA A 11 -8.36 -12.79 8.03
C ALA A 11 -8.61 -12.56 9.52
N TYR A 12 -7.98 -13.38 10.36
CA TYR A 12 -8.14 -13.35 11.81
C TYR A 12 -6.77 -13.19 12.48
N PRO A 13 -6.17 -11.99 12.42
CA PRO A 13 -4.90 -11.72 13.09
C PRO A 13 -5.08 -11.70 14.61
N THR A 14 -4.11 -12.26 15.33
CA THR A 14 -4.01 -12.15 16.80
C THR A 14 -3.75 -10.70 17.22
N ARG A 15 -3.83 -10.41 18.52
CA ARG A 15 -3.56 -9.05 19.05
C ARG A 15 -2.16 -8.55 18.61
N GLY A 16 -1.10 -9.34 18.81
CA GLY A 16 0.26 -8.95 18.42
C GLY A 16 0.40 -8.73 16.91
N GLN A 17 -0.27 -9.57 16.09
CA GLN A 17 -0.30 -9.38 14.64
C GLN A 17 -1.05 -8.11 14.22
N ARG A 18 -2.15 -7.76 14.89
CA ARG A 18 -2.86 -6.49 14.64
C ARG A 18 -1.99 -5.28 14.95
N GLU A 19 -1.20 -5.34 16.02
CA GLU A 19 -0.23 -4.30 16.36
C GLU A 19 0.88 -4.19 15.30
N ALA A 20 1.42 -5.32 14.84
CA ALA A 20 2.41 -5.37 13.76
C ALA A 20 1.86 -4.84 12.43
N LEU A 21 0.62 -5.21 12.07
CA LEU A 21 -0.08 -4.69 10.89
C LEU A 21 -0.33 -3.18 11.01
N SER A 22 -0.72 -2.69 12.18
CA SER A 22 -0.93 -1.25 12.41
C SER A 22 0.35 -0.45 12.20
N ARG A 23 1.51 -0.95 12.69
CA ARG A 23 2.83 -0.35 12.42
C ARG A 23 3.15 -0.38 10.93
N LEU A 24 2.91 -1.51 10.26
CA LEU A 24 3.13 -1.65 8.83
C LEU A 24 2.26 -0.67 8.01
N TYR A 25 0.98 -0.54 8.32
CA TYR A 25 0.10 0.42 7.65
C TYR A 25 0.56 1.87 7.86
N GLY A 26 1.05 2.19 9.06
CA GLY A 26 1.68 3.48 9.36
C GLY A 26 2.88 3.76 8.46
N ALA A 27 3.76 2.77 8.34
CA ALA A 27 4.95 2.87 7.50
C ALA A 27 4.61 2.97 6.00
N CYS A 28 3.60 2.24 5.52
CA CYS A 28 3.11 2.33 4.14
C CYS A 28 2.54 3.73 3.84
N ARG A 29 1.75 4.30 4.76
CA ARG A 29 1.27 5.70 4.61
C ARG A 29 2.40 6.69 4.56
N TYR A 30 3.38 6.54 5.46
CA TYR A 30 4.56 7.40 5.48
C TYR A 30 5.31 7.35 4.15
N ALA A 31 5.62 6.14 3.64
CA ALA A 31 6.31 5.95 2.36
C ALA A 31 5.53 6.56 1.18
N TYR A 32 4.20 6.39 1.16
CA TYR A 32 3.33 6.99 0.16
C TYR A 32 3.38 8.53 0.21
N ASN A 33 3.18 9.11 1.40
CA ASN A 33 3.16 10.55 1.60
C ASN A 33 4.54 11.18 1.32
N TRP A 34 5.61 10.57 1.80
CA TRP A 34 6.98 10.97 1.49
C TRP A 34 7.23 11.05 -0.02
N THR A 35 6.71 10.08 -0.77
CA THR A 35 6.83 10.09 -2.24
C THR A 35 6.11 11.30 -2.86
N LEU A 36 4.93 11.64 -2.36
CA LEU A 36 4.21 12.84 -2.82
C LEU A 36 4.99 14.12 -2.50
N ASP A 37 5.60 14.20 -1.31
CA ASP A 37 6.46 15.33 -0.92
C ASP A 37 7.65 15.49 -1.87
N GLN A 38 8.33 14.39 -2.23
CA GLN A 38 9.43 14.41 -3.19
C GLN A 38 8.95 14.90 -4.57
N ARG A 39 7.78 14.48 -5.02
CA ARG A 39 7.17 14.92 -6.29
C ARG A 39 6.84 16.40 -6.26
N GLU A 40 6.25 16.88 -5.18
CA GLU A 40 5.90 18.30 -5.04
C GLU A 40 7.15 19.19 -4.92
N LEU A 41 8.18 18.74 -4.19
CA LEU A 41 9.46 19.44 -4.07
C LEU A 41 10.12 19.61 -5.45
N MET A 42 10.16 18.54 -6.27
CA MET A 42 10.72 18.62 -7.62
C MET A 42 9.91 19.54 -8.52
N ARG A 43 8.58 19.49 -8.42
CA ARG A 43 7.71 20.40 -9.18
C ARG A 43 8.02 21.87 -8.86
N ARG A 44 8.17 22.20 -7.57
CA ARG A 44 8.45 23.58 -7.13
C ARG A 44 9.84 24.07 -7.57
N ARG A 45 10.80 23.16 -7.61
CA ARG A 45 12.17 23.49 -8.05
C ARG A 45 12.35 23.45 -9.56
N HIS A 46 11.27 23.26 -10.33
CA HIS A 46 11.32 23.02 -11.79
C HIS A 46 12.33 21.95 -12.20
N GLY A 47 12.59 21.03 -11.27
CA GLY A 47 13.56 19.98 -11.47
C GLY A 47 13.01 18.81 -12.29
N ARG A 48 13.90 17.96 -12.78
CA ARG A 48 13.53 16.74 -13.48
C ARG A 48 12.89 15.74 -12.52
N MET A 49 11.76 15.15 -12.95
CA MET A 49 11.06 14.12 -12.16
C MET A 49 11.88 12.85 -12.04
N GLN A 50 12.06 12.39 -10.81
CA GLN A 50 12.75 11.12 -10.55
C GLN A 50 11.94 9.93 -11.08
N SER A 51 12.66 8.89 -11.51
CA SER A 51 12.05 7.59 -11.78
C SER A 51 11.61 6.89 -10.49
N TYR A 52 10.78 5.85 -10.63
CA TYR A 52 10.43 4.98 -9.48
C TYR A 52 11.69 4.40 -8.82
N THR A 53 12.65 3.94 -9.62
CA THR A 53 13.92 3.36 -9.12
C THR A 53 14.71 4.37 -8.29
N GLN A 54 14.82 5.61 -8.75
CA GLN A 54 15.48 6.68 -8.00
C GLN A 54 14.76 6.98 -6.67
N LEU A 55 13.42 7.11 -6.68
CA LEU A 55 12.63 7.31 -5.46
C LEU A 55 12.80 6.15 -4.47
N SER A 56 12.79 4.91 -4.96
CA SER A 56 12.99 3.72 -4.13
C SER A 56 14.40 3.71 -3.49
N GLY A 57 15.43 4.07 -4.26
CA GLY A 57 16.80 4.22 -3.77
C GLY A 57 16.91 5.33 -2.72
N MET A 58 16.36 6.51 -3.00
CA MET A 58 16.32 7.64 -2.06
C MET A 58 15.61 7.27 -0.76
N PHE A 59 14.49 6.56 -0.84
CA PHE A 59 13.76 6.11 0.35
C PHE A 59 14.55 5.06 1.15
N THR A 60 15.32 4.22 0.47
CA THR A 60 16.20 3.24 1.13
C THR A 60 17.29 3.94 1.95
N GLN A 61 17.89 4.99 1.42
CA GLN A 61 18.82 5.85 2.16
C GLN A 61 18.11 6.63 3.26
N TRP A 62 16.91 7.17 2.99
CA TRP A 62 16.12 7.91 3.97
C TRP A 62 15.83 7.12 5.23
N LYS A 63 15.58 5.82 5.13
CA LYS A 63 15.32 4.92 6.27
C LYS A 63 16.51 4.77 7.22
N THR A 64 17.72 5.09 6.79
CA THR A 64 18.94 5.01 7.63
C THR A 64 19.21 6.30 8.42
N ASN A 65 18.43 7.35 8.19
CA ASN A 65 18.57 8.59 8.95
C ASN A 65 18.13 8.40 10.41
N PRO A 66 18.75 9.12 11.36
CA PRO A 66 18.34 9.12 12.76
C PRO A 66 16.84 9.43 12.91
N GLY A 67 16.15 8.66 13.74
CA GLY A 67 14.70 8.77 13.96
C GLY A 67 13.83 8.05 12.93
N MET A 68 14.41 7.38 11.92
CA MET A 68 13.67 6.61 10.91
C MET A 68 13.83 5.08 11.08
N GLU A 69 14.46 4.62 12.16
CA GLU A 69 14.74 3.21 12.43
C GLU A 69 13.48 2.35 12.49
N TRP A 70 12.36 2.94 12.90
CA TRP A 70 11.07 2.27 12.93
C TRP A 70 10.60 1.77 11.56
N LEU A 71 11.07 2.38 10.46
CA LEU A 71 10.83 1.90 9.08
C LEU A 71 11.60 0.61 8.78
N LEU A 72 12.69 0.34 9.48
CA LEU A 72 13.46 -0.90 9.36
C LEU A 72 12.78 -2.06 10.11
N ALA A 73 11.92 -1.78 11.07
CA ALA A 73 11.18 -2.78 11.84
C ALA A 73 10.08 -3.47 11.02
N VAL A 74 9.65 -2.89 9.89
CA VAL A 74 8.61 -3.45 9.02
C VAL A 74 9.19 -4.06 7.75
N SER A 75 8.38 -4.85 7.02
CA SER A 75 8.78 -5.42 5.73
C SER A 75 9.00 -4.33 4.68
N SER A 76 10.09 -4.41 3.92
CA SER A 76 10.44 -3.42 2.89
C SER A 76 9.55 -3.48 1.66
N THR A 77 9.05 -4.66 1.29
CA THR A 77 8.24 -4.83 0.06
C THR A 77 6.97 -3.99 0.07
N PRO A 78 6.13 -3.98 1.14
CA PRO A 78 4.97 -3.09 1.18
C PRO A 78 5.31 -1.60 1.12
N LEU A 79 6.47 -1.20 1.64
CA LEU A 79 6.95 0.19 1.54
C LEU A 79 7.25 0.55 0.09
N GLN A 80 7.96 -0.33 -0.63
CA GLN A 80 8.26 -0.15 -2.05
C GLN A 80 6.98 -0.11 -2.90
N GLN A 81 5.99 -0.98 -2.60
CA GLN A 81 4.70 -0.93 -3.28
C GLN A 81 3.95 0.39 -3.00
N SER A 82 4.04 0.91 -1.77
CA SER A 82 3.44 2.20 -1.43
C SER A 82 4.06 3.36 -2.22
N ILE A 83 5.38 3.38 -2.39
CA ILE A 83 6.09 4.33 -3.26
C ILE A 83 5.60 4.19 -4.71
N ARG A 84 5.48 2.96 -5.21
CA ARG A 84 5.00 2.67 -6.56
C ARG A 84 3.57 3.17 -6.77
N HIS A 85 2.68 2.94 -5.81
CA HIS A 85 1.30 3.42 -5.86
C HIS A 85 1.23 4.96 -5.90
N ALA A 86 2.04 5.65 -5.09
CA ALA A 86 2.11 7.11 -5.11
C ALA A 86 2.65 7.63 -6.45
N ASP A 87 3.68 6.99 -7.00
CA ASP A 87 4.25 7.34 -8.30
C ASP A 87 3.23 7.15 -9.44
N VAL A 88 2.52 6.03 -9.46
CA VAL A 88 1.46 5.77 -10.46
C VAL A 88 0.33 6.78 -10.32
N ALA A 89 -0.11 7.09 -9.11
CA ALA A 89 -1.16 8.09 -8.86
C ALA A 89 -0.73 9.47 -9.37
N TYR A 90 0.51 9.88 -9.11
CA TYR A 90 1.03 11.15 -9.57
C TYR A 90 1.18 11.22 -11.10
N ARG A 91 1.67 10.15 -11.74
CA ARG A 91 1.75 10.06 -13.21
C ARG A 91 0.36 10.11 -13.86
N ASN A 92 -0.63 9.45 -13.28
CA ASN A 92 -2.01 9.53 -13.76
C ASN A 92 -2.56 10.95 -13.65
N PHE A 93 -2.29 11.65 -12.56
CA PHE A 93 -2.64 13.07 -12.42
C PHE A 93 -1.99 13.92 -13.52
N LEU A 94 -0.68 13.76 -13.77
CA LEU A 94 0.01 14.52 -14.82
C LEU A 94 -0.56 14.23 -16.21
N ARG A 95 -0.92 12.99 -16.50
CA ARG A 95 -1.56 12.61 -17.76
C ARG A 95 -2.89 13.33 -17.94
N LEU A 96 -3.74 13.35 -16.89
CA LEU A 96 -5.02 14.05 -16.92
C LEU A 96 -4.83 15.56 -17.02
N TYR A 97 -3.83 16.10 -16.34
CA TYR A 97 -3.49 17.54 -16.40
C TYR A 97 -3.08 17.97 -17.81
N LYS A 98 -2.16 17.21 -18.44
CA LYS A 98 -1.72 17.47 -19.82
C LYS A 98 -2.85 17.33 -20.84
N ALA A 99 -3.82 16.45 -20.59
CA ALA A 99 -4.99 16.26 -21.44
C ALA A 99 -6.11 17.31 -21.18
N GLY A 100 -5.88 18.34 -20.34
CA GLY A 100 -6.89 19.34 -19.99
C GLY A 100 -8.08 18.83 -19.17
N ARG A 101 -7.99 17.57 -18.64
CA ARG A 101 -9.09 16.92 -17.91
C ARG A 101 -9.10 17.21 -16.42
N THR A 102 -8.33 18.18 -15.95
CA THR A 102 -8.33 18.60 -14.55
C THR A 102 -8.84 20.03 -14.43
N HIS A 103 -9.64 20.29 -13.41
CA HIS A 103 -10.19 21.62 -13.14
C HIS A 103 -10.02 21.95 -11.64
N ILE A 104 -10.14 23.24 -11.31
CA ILE A 104 -10.08 23.69 -9.93
C ILE A 104 -11.49 23.64 -9.36
N VAL A 105 -11.62 22.97 -8.21
CA VAL A 105 -12.86 22.92 -7.43
C VAL A 105 -12.64 23.54 -6.05
N THR A 106 -13.68 24.12 -5.49
CA THR A 106 -13.67 24.64 -4.12
C THR A 106 -14.35 23.63 -3.21
N ASN A 107 -13.65 23.24 -2.15
CA ASN A 107 -14.24 22.39 -1.12
C ASN A 107 -15.33 23.18 -0.39
N ARG A 108 -16.58 22.73 -0.48
CA ARG A 108 -17.74 23.45 0.09
C ARG A 108 -17.64 23.64 1.61
N ARG A 109 -17.00 22.70 2.34
CA ARG A 109 -16.88 22.75 3.80
C ARG A 109 -15.74 23.65 4.28
N THR A 110 -14.61 23.68 3.56
CA THR A 110 -13.38 24.35 4.02
C THR A 110 -13.05 25.60 3.23
N GLY A 111 -13.78 25.92 2.14
CA GLY A 111 -13.46 27.01 1.22
C GLY A 111 -12.17 26.83 0.42
N LYS A 112 -11.39 25.78 0.68
CA LYS A 112 -10.09 25.58 0.03
C LYS A 112 -10.24 25.15 -1.42
N ARG A 113 -9.51 25.82 -2.30
CA ARG A 113 -9.42 25.48 -3.71
C ARG A 113 -8.38 24.38 -3.91
N HIS A 114 -8.71 23.35 -4.70
CA HIS A 114 -7.78 22.31 -5.10
C HIS A 114 -8.06 21.87 -6.53
N ARG A 115 -7.05 21.34 -7.20
CA ARG A 115 -7.19 20.76 -8.54
C ARG A 115 -7.64 19.31 -8.45
N THR A 116 -8.59 18.92 -9.31
CA THR A 116 -9.07 17.53 -9.38
C THR A 116 -7.95 16.59 -9.85
N GLY A 117 -7.98 15.35 -9.36
CA GLY A 117 -7.03 14.32 -9.74
C GLY A 117 -5.67 14.36 -9.04
N VAL A 118 -5.36 15.43 -8.28
CA VAL A 118 -4.12 15.48 -7.47
C VAL A 118 -4.16 14.38 -6.41
N PRO A 119 -3.13 13.52 -6.31
CA PRO A 119 -3.06 12.51 -5.27
C PRO A 119 -3.15 13.12 -3.88
N ARG A 120 -4.00 12.56 -3.03
CA ARG A 120 -4.17 13.02 -1.64
C ARG A 120 -3.18 12.32 -0.72
N TYR A 121 -2.72 13.03 0.30
CA TYR A 121 -2.01 12.41 1.41
C TYR A 121 -2.91 11.42 2.13
N LYS A 122 -2.36 10.25 2.42
CA LYS A 122 -3.06 9.22 3.22
C LYS A 122 -3.04 9.59 4.69
N SER A 123 -4.16 9.37 5.38
CA SER A 123 -4.36 9.66 6.79
C SER A 123 -4.63 8.37 7.58
N ARG A 124 -4.34 8.39 8.89
CA ARG A 124 -4.78 7.32 9.79
C ARG A 124 -6.31 7.24 9.92
N ARG A 125 -6.99 8.36 9.64
CA ARG A 125 -8.46 8.47 9.67
C ARG A 125 -9.14 7.93 8.41
N ASP A 126 -8.37 7.58 7.37
CA ASP A 126 -8.91 6.90 6.20
C ASP A 126 -9.47 5.55 6.66
N GLY A 127 -10.72 5.25 6.30
CA GLY A 127 -11.47 4.10 6.82
C GLY A 127 -10.83 2.76 6.49
N GLU A 128 -10.11 2.66 5.36
CA GLU A 128 -9.41 1.46 4.93
C GLU A 128 -7.90 1.65 4.98
N GLN A 129 -7.21 0.62 5.45
CA GLN A 129 -5.75 0.58 5.48
C GLN A 129 -5.28 -0.72 4.85
N SER A 130 -4.24 -0.65 4.02
CA SER A 130 -3.77 -1.80 3.27
C SER A 130 -2.26 -1.84 3.11
N ALA A 131 -1.73 -3.06 2.97
CA ALA A 131 -0.33 -3.31 2.67
C ALA A 131 -0.22 -4.44 1.65
N GLU A 132 0.46 -4.18 0.54
CA GLU A 132 0.64 -5.12 -0.55
C GLU A 132 2.01 -5.82 -0.45
N PHE A 133 1.98 -7.15 -0.50
CA PHE A 133 3.14 -8.00 -0.60
C PHE A 133 3.15 -8.67 -1.97
N THR A 134 4.27 -8.60 -2.65
CA THR A 134 4.52 -9.31 -3.90
C THR A 134 5.31 -10.60 -3.63
N LYS A 135 5.44 -11.47 -4.62
CA LYS A 135 6.26 -12.71 -4.52
C LYS A 135 7.67 -12.46 -3.98
N SER A 136 8.27 -11.30 -4.27
CA SER A 136 9.59 -10.93 -3.75
C SER A 136 9.65 -10.84 -2.22
N ALA A 137 8.52 -10.64 -1.54
CA ALA A 137 8.42 -10.67 -0.08
C ALA A 137 8.48 -12.10 0.48
N ARG A 138 8.42 -13.14 -0.37
CA ARG A 138 8.41 -14.55 0.04
C ARG A 138 7.29 -14.91 1.01
N PHE A 139 6.09 -14.32 0.83
CA PHE A 139 4.92 -14.74 1.58
C PHE A 139 4.52 -16.17 1.20
N LYS A 140 3.89 -16.90 2.12
CA LYS A 140 3.44 -18.29 1.91
C LYS A 140 1.97 -18.43 2.28
N VAL A 141 1.26 -19.23 1.52
CA VAL A 141 -0.11 -19.65 1.82
C VAL A 141 -0.09 -21.15 2.04
N GLY A 142 -0.49 -21.60 3.21
CA GLY A 142 -0.66 -23.01 3.56
C GLY A 142 -2.13 -23.33 3.75
N HIS A 143 -2.62 -24.35 3.03
CA HIS A 143 -3.97 -24.88 3.16
C HIS A 143 -3.90 -26.41 3.05
N ALA A 144 -4.57 -27.11 3.96
CA ALA A 144 -4.78 -28.55 3.85
C ALA A 144 -6.15 -28.82 3.21
N ASP A 145 -6.20 -29.81 2.31
CA ASP A 145 -7.42 -30.17 1.59
C ASP A 145 -8.56 -30.51 2.57
N GLY A 146 -9.74 -30.03 2.25
CA GLY A 146 -10.93 -30.19 3.09
C GLY A 146 -10.98 -29.27 4.33
N CYS A 147 -9.92 -28.55 4.65
CA CYS A 147 -9.91 -27.62 5.78
C CYS A 147 -10.64 -26.31 5.47
N LYS A 148 -11.46 -25.88 6.43
CA LYS A 148 -12.13 -24.54 6.36
C LYS A 148 -11.17 -23.39 6.67
N TRP A 149 -9.90 -23.66 6.97
CA TRP A 149 -8.89 -22.72 7.41
C TRP A 149 -7.62 -22.84 6.59
N ALA A 150 -7.03 -21.71 6.28
CA ALA A 150 -5.70 -21.59 5.70
C ALA A 150 -4.84 -20.65 6.54
N PHE A 151 -3.56 -20.63 6.25
CA PHE A 151 -2.60 -19.77 6.95
C PHE A 151 -1.79 -18.96 5.94
N LEU A 152 -1.79 -17.65 6.13
CA LEU A 152 -0.97 -16.72 5.37
C LEU A 152 0.23 -16.32 6.23
N THR A 153 1.43 -16.70 5.81
CA THR A 153 2.67 -16.28 6.47
C THR A 153 3.22 -15.04 5.81
N LEU A 154 3.30 -13.95 6.56
CA LEU A 154 3.83 -12.66 6.12
C LEU A 154 5.14 -12.33 6.86
N PRO A 155 6.18 -11.81 6.15
CA PRO A 155 7.43 -11.40 6.78
C PRO A 155 7.20 -10.36 7.88
N LYS A 156 7.83 -10.56 9.04
CA LYS A 156 7.77 -9.68 10.23
C LYS A 156 6.39 -9.55 10.89
N ILE A 157 5.40 -10.35 10.45
CA ILE A 157 4.05 -10.40 11.05
C ILE A 157 3.75 -11.80 11.56
N GLY A 158 4.27 -12.84 10.86
CA GLY A 158 4.01 -14.23 11.18
C GLY A 158 2.81 -14.79 10.43
N GLN A 159 2.22 -15.84 10.97
CA GLN A 159 1.21 -16.67 10.35
C GLN A 159 -0.20 -16.21 10.74
N ILE A 160 -0.94 -15.66 9.80
CA ILE A 160 -2.32 -15.17 9.99
C ILE A 160 -3.31 -16.24 9.53
N LYS A 161 -4.30 -16.56 10.37
CA LYS A 161 -5.39 -17.47 10.05
C LYS A 161 -6.39 -16.84 9.09
N LEU A 162 -6.76 -17.57 8.02
CA LEU A 162 -7.72 -17.15 7.01
C LEU A 162 -8.93 -18.09 7.00
N ARG A 163 -10.13 -17.57 6.77
CA ARG A 163 -11.31 -18.38 6.44
C ARG A 163 -11.23 -18.79 4.99
N TRP A 164 -10.95 -20.08 4.75
CA TRP A 164 -10.82 -20.61 3.41
C TRP A 164 -12.18 -21.00 2.85
N THR A 165 -12.64 -20.32 1.81
CA THR A 165 -13.97 -20.52 1.22
C THR A 165 -13.90 -21.15 -0.16
N ARG A 166 -12.76 -21.11 -0.83
CA ARG A 166 -12.52 -21.65 -2.17
C ARG A 166 -11.02 -21.81 -2.41
N ASN A 167 -10.64 -22.68 -3.32
CA ASN A 167 -9.22 -22.86 -3.67
C ASN A 167 -8.72 -21.77 -4.60
N LEU A 168 -7.44 -21.43 -4.49
CA LEU A 168 -6.75 -20.59 -5.46
C LEU A 168 -6.43 -21.44 -6.71
N PRO A 169 -6.65 -20.91 -7.93
CA PRO A 169 -6.37 -21.64 -9.16
C PRO A 169 -4.87 -21.83 -9.42
N SER A 170 -4.03 -21.00 -8.81
CA SER A 170 -2.58 -21.00 -8.94
C SER A 170 -1.91 -20.29 -7.76
N THR A 171 -0.60 -20.41 -7.67
CA THR A 171 0.17 -19.66 -6.67
C THR A 171 0.02 -18.15 -6.91
N PRO A 172 -0.47 -17.37 -5.93
CA PRO A 172 -0.71 -15.96 -6.11
C PRO A 172 0.59 -15.17 -6.26
N ASN A 173 0.55 -14.13 -7.09
CA ASN A 173 1.68 -13.22 -7.31
C ASN A 173 1.74 -12.12 -6.26
N THR A 174 0.57 -11.70 -5.77
CA THR A 174 0.48 -10.66 -4.75
C THR A 174 -0.56 -11.03 -3.69
N VAL A 175 -0.37 -10.52 -2.49
CA VAL A 175 -1.39 -10.49 -1.46
C VAL A 175 -1.48 -9.09 -0.88
N ASN A 176 -2.68 -8.56 -0.82
CA ASN A 176 -2.98 -7.32 -0.13
C ASN A 176 -3.72 -7.63 1.17
N ILE A 177 -3.11 -7.30 2.30
CA ILE A 177 -3.76 -7.41 3.61
C ILE A 177 -4.39 -6.07 3.95
N MET A 178 -5.71 -6.09 4.22
CA MET A 178 -6.52 -4.90 4.44
C MET A 178 -7.15 -4.93 5.83
N ARG A 179 -7.29 -3.75 6.41
CA ARG A 179 -8.15 -3.50 7.56
C ARG A 179 -9.26 -2.57 7.12
N HIS A 180 -10.49 -2.99 7.29
CA HIS A 180 -11.68 -2.20 6.99
C HIS A 180 -12.04 -1.23 8.12
N ALA A 181 -12.95 -0.30 7.83
CA ALA A 181 -13.43 0.69 8.79
C ALA A 181 -14.11 0.08 10.03
N ASP A 182 -14.78 -1.08 9.86
CA ASP A 182 -15.39 -1.86 10.91
C ASP A 182 -14.39 -2.62 11.81
N GLY A 183 -13.09 -2.51 11.51
CA GLY A 183 -12.03 -3.20 12.23
C GLY A 183 -11.77 -4.63 11.76
N SER A 184 -12.53 -5.15 10.79
CA SER A 184 -12.30 -6.48 10.20
C SER A 184 -11.06 -6.49 9.30
N TYR A 185 -10.51 -7.70 9.08
CA TYR A 185 -9.33 -7.89 8.22
C TYR A 185 -9.65 -8.81 7.07
N GLU A 186 -9.05 -8.53 5.92
CA GLU A 186 -9.19 -9.30 4.70
C GLU A 186 -7.84 -9.48 4.01
N ALA A 187 -7.61 -10.66 3.44
CA ALA A 187 -6.49 -10.94 2.55
C ALA A 187 -7.02 -11.13 1.12
N SER A 188 -6.54 -10.30 0.20
CA SER A 188 -6.91 -10.31 -1.23
C SER A 188 -5.73 -10.79 -2.06
N PHE A 189 -5.88 -11.92 -2.73
CA PHE A 189 -4.86 -12.51 -3.60
C PHE A 189 -5.12 -12.21 -5.07
N THR A 190 -4.04 -12.00 -5.83
CA THR A 190 -4.07 -11.81 -7.29
C THR A 190 -3.02 -12.66 -7.96
#